data_2982202ce958c4cdce3680ba72aa1502
#
_entry.id   2982202ce958c4cdce3680ba72aa1502
#
_cell.length_a   1.000
_cell.length_b   1.000
_cell.length_c   1.000
_cell.angle_alpha   90.00
_cell.angle_beta   90.00
_cell.angle_gamma   90.00
#
_symmetry.space_group_name_H-M   'P 1'
#
loop_
_entity.id
_entity.type
_entity.pdbx_description
1 polymer ?
#
loop_
_entity_poly.entity_id
_entity_poly.type
_entity_poly.pdbx_seq_one_letter_code
_entity_poly.pdbx_strand_id
1 'polypeptide(L)'
;MAQRLELQPLLKSILGSDNVYFQPPPTLKMDYPCIVYSRDDIDAKHANNKPYSLTVKYTITFISIDPDSDIVSKLAHLPLCSYDRFYTADNLNHDVFKLFF
;
A
#
# COMPACT_ATOMS: atom_id res chain seq x y z
N MET A 1 16.80 6.36 -3.14
CA MET A 1 15.43 5.88 -3.44
C MET A 1 15.12 4.65 -2.59
N ALA A 2 14.00 4.68 -1.89
CA ALA A 2 13.58 3.54 -1.09
C ALA A 2 13.16 2.37 -1.98
N GLN A 3 13.28 1.16 -1.48
CA GLN A 3 13.02 -0.07 -2.22
C GLN A 3 11.78 -0.76 -1.70
N ARG A 4 11.10 -1.52 -2.58
CA ARG A 4 9.96 -2.33 -2.17
C ARG A 4 10.31 -3.27 -1.02
N LEU A 5 11.53 -3.80 -1.00
CA LEU A 5 11.99 -4.68 0.06
C LEU A 5 12.06 -3.99 1.43
N GLU A 6 12.12 -2.65 1.45
CA GLU A 6 12.04 -1.88 2.69
C GLU A 6 10.59 -1.56 3.05
N LEU A 7 9.72 -1.42 2.04
CA LEU A 7 8.31 -1.16 2.24
C LEU A 7 7.61 -2.35 2.88
N GLN A 8 7.96 -3.57 2.48
CA GLN A 8 7.34 -4.78 3.00
C GLN A 8 7.42 -4.87 4.53
N PRO A 9 8.61 -4.75 5.17
CA PRO A 9 8.67 -4.80 6.63
C PRO A 9 7.98 -3.61 7.29
N LEU A 10 7.96 -2.44 6.66
CA LEU A 10 7.25 -1.28 7.19
C LEU A 10 5.75 -1.55 7.28
N LEU A 11 5.16 -2.09 6.23
CA LEU A 11 3.74 -2.43 6.21
C LEU A 11 3.41 -3.53 7.22
N LYS A 12 4.27 -4.52 7.36
CA LYS A 12 4.10 -5.57 8.38
C LYS A 12 4.12 -4.99 9.78
N SER A 13 5.00 -4.03 10.03
CA SER A 13 5.08 -3.35 11.32
C SER A 13 3.81 -2.57 11.64
N ILE A 14 3.25 -1.88 10.65
CA ILE A 14 2.00 -1.12 10.81
C ILE A 14 0.84 -2.05 11.07
N LEU A 15 0.71 -3.13 10.31
CA LEU A 15 -0.37 -4.09 10.43
C LEU A 15 -0.24 -4.93 11.71
N GLY A 16 0.99 -5.19 12.15
CA GLY A 16 1.25 -6.03 13.31
C GLY A 16 1.18 -7.53 13.00
N SER A 17 1.25 -7.91 11.73
CA SER A 17 1.26 -9.32 11.32
C SER A 17 1.96 -9.47 9.97
N ASP A 18 2.13 -10.73 9.53
CA ASP A 18 2.79 -11.03 8.27
C ASP A 18 1.83 -11.04 7.07
N ASN A 19 0.57 -10.62 7.25
CA ASN A 19 -0.46 -10.67 6.22
C ASN A 19 -0.33 -9.48 5.25
N VAL A 20 0.85 -9.33 4.66
CA VAL A 20 1.14 -8.28 3.68
C VAL A 20 1.56 -8.96 2.39
N TYR A 21 0.80 -8.72 1.32
CA TYR A 21 0.94 -9.40 0.05
C TYR A 21 1.27 -8.41 -1.07
N PHE A 22 2.31 -8.70 -1.84
CA PHE A 22 2.68 -7.88 -2.99
C PHE A 22 2.20 -8.56 -4.27
N GLN A 23 1.26 -7.89 -4.96
CA GLN A 23 0.71 -8.36 -6.24
C GLN A 23 0.37 -9.86 -6.22
N PRO A 24 -0.47 -10.30 -5.25
CA PRO A 24 -0.74 -11.73 -5.11
C PRO A 24 -1.54 -12.25 -6.32
N PRO A 25 -1.34 -13.52 -6.71
CA PRO A 25 -2.16 -14.11 -7.75
C PRO A 25 -3.62 -14.26 -7.27
N PRO A 26 -4.59 -14.23 -8.19
CA PRO A 26 -6.01 -14.29 -7.79
C PRO A 26 -6.39 -15.60 -7.09
N THR A 27 -5.60 -16.64 -7.24
CA THR A 27 -5.85 -17.93 -6.58
C THR A 27 -5.29 -18.00 -5.16
N LEU A 28 -4.51 -17.00 -4.73
CA LEU A 28 -3.95 -17.00 -3.39
C LEU A 28 -5.03 -16.76 -2.35
N LYS A 29 -5.10 -17.64 -1.35
CA LYS A 29 -6.00 -17.46 -0.21
C LYS A 29 -5.31 -16.57 0.83
N MET A 30 -5.90 -15.42 1.10
CA MET A 30 -5.33 -14.45 2.03
C MET A 30 -6.04 -14.50 3.37
N ASP A 31 -5.27 -14.29 4.44
CA ASP A 31 -5.83 -14.15 5.79
C ASP A 31 -6.11 -12.68 6.10
N TYR A 32 -7.22 -12.40 6.76
CA TYR A 32 -7.63 -11.04 7.08
C TYR A 32 -7.54 -10.78 8.58
N PRO A 33 -7.26 -9.53 9.00
CA PRO A 33 -6.97 -8.36 8.18
C PRO A 33 -5.66 -8.49 7.42
N CYS A 34 -5.58 -7.84 6.25
CA CYS A 34 -4.37 -7.91 5.45
C CYS A 34 -4.13 -6.59 4.70
N ILE A 35 -2.91 -6.44 4.21
CA ILE A 35 -2.55 -5.35 3.31
C ILE A 35 -2.11 -5.97 1.99
N VAL A 36 -2.72 -5.52 0.91
CA VAL A 36 -2.33 -5.90 -0.46
C VAL A 36 -1.78 -4.65 -1.12
N TYR A 37 -0.61 -4.75 -1.71
CA TYR A 37 -0.06 -3.60 -2.40
C TYR A 37 0.53 -4.01 -3.75
N SER A 38 0.54 -3.05 -4.66
CA SER A 38 1.06 -3.25 -6.01
C SER A 38 1.73 -1.97 -6.49
N ARG A 39 2.65 -2.11 -7.43
CA ARG A 39 3.23 -0.95 -8.07
C ARG A 39 2.19 -0.34 -9.02
N ASP A 40 1.95 0.96 -8.85
CA ASP A 40 0.97 1.68 -9.64
C ASP A 40 1.66 2.42 -10.79
N ASP A 41 2.68 3.23 -10.46
CA ASP A 41 3.33 4.07 -11.44
C ASP A 41 4.75 4.41 -10.97
N ILE A 42 5.54 4.95 -11.89
CA ILE A 42 6.86 5.49 -11.60
C ILE A 42 6.87 6.95 -12.04
N ASP A 43 7.12 7.85 -11.09
CA ASP A 43 7.26 9.26 -11.38
C ASP A 43 8.74 9.58 -11.53
N ALA A 44 9.11 10.12 -12.70
CA ALA A 44 10.48 10.47 -13.01
C ALA A 44 10.61 11.98 -13.15
N LYS A 45 11.51 12.58 -12.39
CA LYS A 45 11.85 13.98 -12.52
C LYS A 45 13.09 14.10 -13.38
N HIS A 46 13.10 15.09 -14.26
CA HIS A 46 14.13 15.24 -15.26
C HIS A 46 14.86 16.58 -15.11
N ALA A 47 16.15 16.54 -15.39
CA ALA A 47 16.98 17.72 -15.59
C ALA A 47 17.84 17.50 -16.82
N ASN A 48 17.83 18.44 -17.76
CA ASN A 48 18.56 18.34 -19.03
C ASN A 48 18.21 17.05 -19.82
N ASN A 49 16.93 16.68 -19.83
CA ASN A 49 16.40 15.50 -20.51
C ASN A 49 16.94 14.18 -19.95
N LYS A 50 17.49 14.20 -18.74
CA LYS A 50 17.93 12.98 -18.05
C LYS A 50 17.17 12.83 -16.74
N PRO A 51 16.74 11.61 -16.39
CA PRO A 51 16.09 11.39 -15.10
C PRO A 51 17.11 11.56 -13.98
N TYR A 52 16.81 12.43 -13.01
CA TYR A 52 17.63 12.61 -11.84
C TYR A 52 16.98 12.11 -10.55
N SER A 53 15.68 11.80 -10.61
CA SER A 53 14.95 11.30 -9.46
C SER A 53 13.82 10.39 -9.95
N LEU A 54 13.76 9.19 -9.38
CA LEU A 54 12.67 8.25 -9.64
C LEU A 54 11.97 7.95 -8.33
N THR A 55 10.65 8.09 -8.34
CA THR A 55 9.81 7.75 -7.19
C THR A 55 8.76 6.75 -7.65
N VAL A 56 8.70 5.62 -6.97
CA VAL A 56 7.73 4.57 -7.29
C VAL A 56 6.46 4.84 -6.50
N LYS A 57 5.33 4.81 -7.20
CA LYS A 57 4.00 4.97 -6.60
C LYS A 57 3.39 3.60 -6.42
N TYR A 58 2.92 3.33 -5.21
CA TYR A 58 2.26 2.06 -4.86
C TYR A 58 0.80 2.31 -4.54
N THR A 59 -0.05 1.36 -4.93
CA THR A 59 -1.43 1.28 -4.46
C THR A 59 -1.45 0.32 -3.30
N ILE A 60 -1.91 0.79 -2.13
CA ILE A 60 -1.98 -0.01 -0.91
C ILE A 60 -3.44 -0.16 -0.55
N THR A 61 -3.91 -1.41 -0.41
CA THR A 61 -5.29 -1.69 0.00
C THR A 61 -5.26 -2.43 1.33
N PHE A 62 -5.86 -1.83 2.34
CA PHE A 62 -6.07 -2.49 3.63
C PHE A 62 -7.45 -3.13 3.63
N ILE A 63 -7.50 -4.43 3.87
CA ILE A 63 -8.73 -5.23 3.83
C ILE A 63 -9.02 -5.77 5.23
N SER A 64 -10.20 -5.47 5.76
CA SER A 64 -10.56 -5.79 7.13
C SER A 64 -12.07 -5.93 7.27
N ILE A 65 -12.51 -6.69 8.28
CA ILE A 65 -13.93 -6.73 8.66
C ILE A 65 -14.29 -5.60 9.62
N ASP A 66 -13.30 -4.89 10.17
CA ASP A 66 -13.50 -3.78 11.10
C ASP A 66 -13.42 -2.44 10.37
N PRO A 67 -14.56 -1.72 10.19
CA PRO A 67 -14.52 -0.43 9.49
C PRO A 67 -13.83 0.67 10.28
N ASP A 68 -13.63 0.48 11.58
CA ASP A 68 -13.05 1.49 12.47
C ASP A 68 -11.63 1.13 12.93
N SER A 69 -10.91 0.32 12.14
CA SER A 69 -9.56 -0.08 12.46
C SER A 69 -8.60 1.11 12.50
N ASP A 70 -7.74 1.15 13.52
CA ASP A 70 -6.72 2.18 13.66
C ASP A 70 -5.59 2.04 12.65
N ILE A 71 -5.50 0.90 11.94
CA ILE A 71 -4.53 0.70 10.87
C ILE A 71 -4.73 1.72 9.75
N VAL A 72 -5.98 2.09 9.44
CA VAL A 72 -6.28 3.11 8.44
C VAL A 72 -5.60 4.43 8.81
N SER A 73 -5.70 4.85 10.06
CA SER A 73 -5.06 6.07 10.53
C SER A 73 -3.54 5.97 10.46
N LYS A 74 -2.99 4.82 10.83
CA LYS A 74 -1.53 4.60 10.77
C LYS A 74 -1.00 4.69 9.35
N LEU A 75 -1.72 4.10 8.39
CA LEU A 75 -1.35 4.19 6.97
C LEU A 75 -1.46 5.61 6.45
N ALA A 76 -2.52 6.32 6.82
CA ALA A 76 -2.75 7.69 6.37
C ALA A 76 -1.68 8.66 6.88
N HIS A 77 -1.00 8.34 7.97
CA HIS A 77 0.06 9.19 8.52
C HIS A 77 1.44 8.93 7.92
N LEU A 78 1.57 7.96 7.02
CA LEU A 78 2.85 7.73 6.34
C LEU A 78 3.21 8.92 5.46
N PRO A 79 4.50 9.32 5.42
CA PRO A 79 4.93 10.39 4.51
C PRO A 79 4.60 10.05 3.06
N LEU A 80 4.14 11.05 2.31
CA LEU A 80 3.81 10.90 0.88
C LEU A 80 2.72 9.87 0.60
N CYS A 81 1.85 9.64 1.59
CA CYS A 81 0.70 8.75 1.48
C CYS A 81 -0.57 9.58 1.39
N SER A 82 -1.46 9.22 0.48
CA SER A 82 -2.77 9.86 0.36
C SER A 82 -3.86 8.80 0.32
N TYR A 83 -4.99 9.09 0.94
CA TYR A 83 -6.16 8.24 0.91
C TYR A 83 -6.84 8.38 -0.44
N ASP A 84 -7.13 7.27 -1.10
CA ASP A 84 -7.77 7.28 -2.42
C ASP A 84 -9.27 7.06 -2.32
N ARG A 85 -9.68 5.89 -1.81
CA ARG A 85 -11.10 5.55 -1.75
C ARG A 85 -11.37 4.43 -0.77
N PHE A 86 -12.67 4.25 -0.47
CA PHE A 86 -13.19 3.15 0.33
C PHE A 86 -14.26 2.41 -0.48
N TYR A 87 -14.27 1.10 -0.38
CA TYR A 87 -15.36 0.30 -0.93
C TYR A 87 -15.48 -1.00 -0.14
N THR A 88 -16.59 -1.70 -0.35
CA THR A 88 -16.81 -3.02 0.25
C THR A 88 -16.96 -4.07 -0.84
N ALA A 89 -16.38 -5.23 -0.61
CA ALA A 89 -16.49 -6.38 -1.49
C ALA A 89 -16.40 -7.65 -0.64
N ASP A 90 -17.23 -8.63 -0.91
CA ASP A 90 -17.26 -9.92 -0.19
C ASP A 90 -17.40 -9.73 1.34
N ASN A 91 -18.20 -8.73 1.76
CA ASN A 91 -18.40 -8.36 3.16
C ASN A 91 -17.14 -7.87 3.87
N LEU A 92 -16.14 -7.42 3.10
CA LEU A 92 -14.89 -6.89 3.63
C LEU A 92 -14.76 -5.42 3.27
N ASN A 93 -14.19 -4.65 4.21
CA ASN A 93 -13.91 -3.23 4.00
C ASN A 93 -12.56 -3.06 3.33
N HIS A 94 -12.52 -2.29 2.26
CA HIS A 94 -11.31 -2.01 1.51
C HIS A 94 -11.01 -0.53 1.55
N ASP A 95 -9.88 -0.16 2.16
CA ASP A 95 -9.38 1.22 2.20
C ASP A 95 -8.17 1.32 1.30
N VAL A 96 -8.25 2.14 0.27
CA VAL A 96 -7.21 2.23 -0.76
C VAL A 96 -6.41 3.51 -0.56
N PHE A 97 -5.10 3.37 -0.57
CA PHE A 97 -4.15 4.47 -0.41
C PHE A 97 -3.19 4.49 -1.58
N LYS A 98 -2.64 5.66 -1.86
CA LYS A 98 -1.55 5.86 -2.81
C LYS A 98 -0.34 6.33 -2.03
N LEU A 99 0.78 5.66 -2.22
CA LEU A 99 2.02 5.94 -1.49
C LEU A 99 3.19 6.07 -2.45
N PHE A 100 3.91 7.18 -2.35
CA PHE A 100 5.20 7.32 -3.01
C PHE A 100 6.28 6.86 -2.03
N PHE A 101 7.07 5.89 -2.47
CA PHE A 101 8.06 5.30 -1.55
C PHE A 101 9.44 5.15 -2.22
#